data_b3f17ff23f18075f1e7a5b1217724285
#
_entry.id   b3f17ff23f18075f1e7a5b1217724285
#
_cell.length_a   1.000
_cell.length_b   1.000
_cell.length_c   1.000
_cell.angle_alpha   90.00
_cell.angle_beta   90.00
_cell.angle_gamma   90.00
#
_symmetry.space_group_name_H-M   'P 1'
#
loop_
_entity.id
_entity.type
_entity.pdbx_description
1 polymer ?
#
loop_
_entity_poly.entity_id
_entity_poly.type
_entity_poly.pdbx_seq_one_letter_code
_entity_poly.pdbx_strand_id
1 'polypeptide(L)'
;VAFANEEPPFFETEAMGSRVHARRAHERGETLVAMLALETLGCYSDADGSQRYPMPALALAYPSRGDFVAFVGDLGSRALVRECVGAFRANARFPSEGAALPAWIPGVDWSDHASFRPYGVPAAMVTDTAVFRDPNYHRRTDVPERLDYERFARVVRGLEHVVDRLASSSR
;
A
#
# COMPACT_ATOMS: atom_id res chain seq x y z
N VAL A 1 0.09 -9.42 10.64
CA VAL A 1 -1.32 -9.67 11.01
C VAL A 1 -2.14 -9.77 9.74
N ALA A 2 -3.07 -10.73 9.65
CA ALA A 2 -4.08 -10.77 8.60
C ALA A 2 -5.40 -10.28 9.21
N PHE A 3 -6.04 -9.32 8.57
CA PHE A 3 -7.32 -8.78 9.00
C PHE A 3 -8.47 -9.46 8.26
N ALA A 4 -9.59 -9.66 8.96
CA ALA A 4 -10.82 -10.12 8.35
C ALA A 4 -11.71 -8.93 7.95
N ASN A 5 -12.70 -9.18 7.10
CA ASN A 5 -13.75 -8.22 6.75
C ASN A 5 -13.21 -6.91 6.13
N GLU A 6 -12.16 -6.98 5.31
CA GLU A 6 -11.69 -5.81 4.58
C GLU A 6 -12.61 -5.50 3.38
N GLU A 7 -13.20 -6.51 2.78
CA GLU A 7 -14.05 -6.40 1.59
C GLU A 7 -15.52 -6.04 1.91
N PRO A 8 -16.29 -5.52 0.94
CA PRO A 8 -17.72 -5.34 1.10
C PRO A 8 -18.46 -6.62 1.53
N PRO A 9 -19.47 -6.56 2.39
CA PRO A 9 -20.16 -5.34 2.87
C PRO A 9 -19.54 -4.69 4.10
N PHE A 10 -18.38 -5.15 4.57
CA PHE A 10 -17.76 -4.71 5.81
C PHE A 10 -16.75 -3.57 5.63
N PHE A 11 -16.29 -3.34 4.39
CA PHE A 11 -15.36 -2.26 4.06
C PHE A 11 -15.83 -0.92 4.63
N GLU A 12 -14.94 -0.18 5.26
CA GLU A 12 -15.18 1.10 5.96
C GLU A 12 -16.18 1.05 7.13
N THR A 13 -16.68 -0.12 7.51
CA THR A 13 -17.55 -0.26 8.70
C THR A 13 -16.76 -0.49 9.97
N GLU A 14 -17.42 -0.33 11.14
CA GLU A 14 -16.82 -0.64 12.45
C GLU A 14 -16.51 -2.14 12.64
N ALA A 15 -17.05 -3.01 11.79
CA ALA A 15 -16.78 -4.46 11.78
C ALA A 15 -15.55 -4.86 10.95
N MET A 16 -14.91 -3.92 10.26
CA MET A 16 -13.66 -4.15 9.54
C MET A 16 -12.55 -4.54 10.52
N GLY A 17 -11.86 -5.65 10.27
CA GLY A 17 -10.91 -6.24 11.20
C GLY A 17 -9.76 -5.32 11.60
N SER A 18 -9.24 -4.54 10.67
CA SER A 18 -8.22 -3.52 10.94
C SER A 18 -8.71 -2.40 11.84
N ARG A 19 -9.96 -1.96 11.71
CA ARG A 19 -10.57 -0.95 12.61
C ARG A 19 -10.71 -1.50 14.03
N VAL A 20 -11.19 -2.74 14.15
CA VAL A 20 -11.27 -3.41 15.46
C VAL A 20 -9.89 -3.56 16.09
N HIS A 21 -8.89 -3.94 15.30
CA HIS A 21 -7.51 -4.10 15.78
C HIS A 21 -6.90 -2.77 16.23
N ALA A 22 -6.98 -1.73 15.39
CA ALA A 22 -6.42 -0.42 15.67
C ALA A 22 -7.04 0.18 16.96
N ARG A 23 -8.37 0.10 17.10
CA ARG A 23 -9.07 0.52 18.33
C ARG A 23 -8.56 -0.24 19.56
N ARG A 24 -8.51 -1.56 19.50
CA ARG A 24 -8.04 -2.38 20.63
C ARG A 24 -6.58 -2.13 21.01
N ALA A 25 -5.71 -1.92 20.02
CA ALA A 25 -4.32 -1.56 20.27
C ALA A 25 -4.23 -0.22 21.02
N HIS A 26 -5.00 0.77 20.56
CA HIS A 26 -5.08 2.07 21.23
C HIS A 26 -5.64 1.96 22.67
N GLU A 27 -6.73 1.21 22.88
CA GLU A 27 -7.32 0.97 24.20
C GLU A 27 -6.35 0.28 25.17
N ARG A 28 -5.47 -0.58 24.67
CA ARG A 28 -4.41 -1.24 25.46
C ARG A 28 -3.15 -0.38 25.67
N GLY A 29 -3.11 0.83 25.09
CA GLY A 29 -1.94 1.70 25.16
C GLY A 29 -0.73 1.15 24.40
N GLU A 30 -0.94 0.33 23.37
CA GLU A 30 0.15 -0.20 22.54
C GLU A 30 0.78 0.91 21.70
N THR A 31 2.11 0.98 21.71
CA THR A 31 2.85 1.90 20.84
C THR A 31 3.11 1.23 19.50
N LEU A 32 2.40 1.67 18.47
CA LEU A 32 2.62 1.24 17.09
C LEU A 32 3.49 2.27 16.38
N VAL A 33 4.65 1.83 15.87
CA VAL A 33 5.61 2.70 15.17
C VAL A 33 5.11 3.11 13.81
N ALA A 34 4.56 2.14 13.08
CA ALA A 34 3.99 2.33 11.75
C ALA A 34 3.06 1.16 11.39
N MET A 35 2.22 1.36 10.38
CA MET A 35 1.42 0.31 9.76
C MET A 35 1.64 0.31 8.26
N LEU A 36 1.93 -0.86 7.69
CA LEU A 36 2.00 -1.07 6.25
C LEU A 36 0.95 -2.11 5.84
N ALA A 37 -0.05 -1.70 5.07
CA ALA A 37 -0.99 -2.61 4.43
C ALA A 37 -0.39 -3.09 3.10
N LEU A 38 -0.29 -4.40 2.92
CA LEU A 38 0.16 -5.02 1.67
C LEU A 38 -1.08 -5.31 0.83
N GLU A 39 -1.24 -4.57 -0.27
CA GLU A 39 -2.46 -4.54 -1.06
C GLU A 39 -2.14 -4.78 -2.52
N THR A 40 -2.52 -5.94 -3.06
CA THR A 40 -2.22 -6.34 -4.43
C THR A 40 -0.76 -6.09 -4.83
N LEU A 41 0.03 -7.09 -5.08
CA LEU A 41 1.48 -6.93 -5.34
C LEU A 41 1.98 -7.75 -6.53
N GLY A 42 1.08 -8.22 -7.39
CA GLY A 42 1.41 -9.18 -8.44
C GLY A 42 1.05 -8.75 -9.88
N CYS A 43 0.52 -7.55 -10.10
CA CYS A 43 0.15 -7.07 -11.42
C CYS A 43 1.15 -6.05 -11.95
N TYR A 44 1.96 -6.45 -12.94
CA TYR A 44 2.98 -5.58 -13.56
C TYR A 44 2.93 -5.63 -15.08
N SER A 45 3.29 -4.50 -15.74
CA SER A 45 3.32 -4.40 -17.18
C SER A 45 4.36 -3.37 -17.64
N ASP A 46 5.17 -3.73 -18.64
CA ASP A 46 6.15 -2.83 -19.28
C ASP A 46 5.55 -2.03 -20.42
N ALA A 47 4.27 -2.24 -20.75
CA ALA A 47 3.60 -1.54 -21.85
C ALA A 47 3.37 -0.07 -21.49
N ASP A 48 3.62 0.81 -22.44
CA ASP A 48 3.28 2.24 -22.29
C ASP A 48 1.77 2.41 -22.14
N GLY A 49 1.36 3.29 -21.21
CA GLY A 49 -0.06 3.53 -20.91
C GLY A 49 -0.73 2.42 -20.10
N SER A 50 0.01 1.42 -19.59
CA SER A 50 -0.53 0.37 -18.74
C SER A 50 -0.86 0.86 -17.33
N GLN A 51 -0.34 2.02 -16.89
CA GLN A 51 -0.70 2.67 -15.65
C GLN A 51 -1.69 3.80 -15.88
N ARG A 52 -2.77 3.80 -15.12
CA ARG A 52 -3.77 4.88 -15.04
C ARG A 52 -3.78 5.48 -13.64
N TYR A 53 -4.36 6.66 -13.51
CA TYR A 53 -4.42 7.41 -12.25
C TYR A 53 -5.83 7.98 -12.01
N PRO A 54 -6.24 8.15 -10.73
CA PRO A 54 -7.55 8.72 -10.41
C PRO A 54 -7.71 10.19 -10.82
N MET A 55 -6.57 10.89 -11.00
CA MET A 55 -6.56 12.29 -11.42
C MET A 55 -5.52 12.53 -12.51
N PRO A 56 -5.84 13.31 -13.57
CA PRO A 56 -4.90 13.58 -14.66
C PRO A 56 -3.58 14.21 -14.21
N ALA A 57 -3.60 15.04 -13.16
CA ALA A 57 -2.40 15.67 -12.62
C ALA A 57 -1.35 14.65 -12.12
N LEU A 58 -1.77 13.48 -11.64
CA LEU A 58 -0.86 12.43 -11.20
C LEU A 58 -0.14 11.78 -12.39
N ALA A 59 -0.78 11.69 -13.56
CA ALA A 59 -0.15 11.19 -14.77
C ALA A 59 0.99 12.09 -15.30
N LEU A 60 1.06 13.35 -14.85
CA LEU A 60 2.18 14.25 -15.18
C LEU A 60 3.38 14.05 -14.26
N ALA A 61 3.17 13.47 -13.07
CA ALA A 61 4.18 13.32 -12.03
C ALA A 61 4.70 11.89 -11.88
N TYR A 62 3.95 10.90 -12.33
CA TYR A 62 4.24 9.48 -12.14
C TYR A 62 4.32 8.72 -13.48
N PRO A 63 4.98 7.54 -13.51
CA PRO A 63 5.18 6.76 -14.73
C PRO A 63 3.88 6.34 -15.45
N SER A 64 3.92 6.24 -16.76
CA SER A 64 2.82 5.69 -17.57
C SER A 64 2.82 4.16 -17.66
N ARG A 65 3.91 3.51 -17.22
CA ARG A 65 4.07 2.05 -17.21
C ARG A 65 3.74 1.50 -15.82
N GLY A 66 3.04 0.39 -15.78
CA GLY A 66 2.70 -0.32 -14.56
C GLY A 66 3.77 -1.30 -14.10
N ASP A 67 5.04 -0.91 -14.09
CA ASP A 67 6.20 -1.74 -13.78
C ASP A 67 6.80 -1.49 -12.37
N PHE A 68 6.13 -0.72 -11.53
CA PHE A 68 6.58 -0.29 -10.21
C PHE A 68 5.65 -0.75 -9.07
N VAL A 69 6.18 -0.76 -7.85
CA VAL A 69 5.40 -0.82 -6.60
C VAL A 69 5.24 0.59 -6.03
N ALA A 70 4.08 0.92 -5.49
CA ALA A 70 3.78 2.20 -4.87
C ALA A 70 3.66 2.09 -3.34
N PHE A 71 4.17 3.12 -2.65
CA PHE A 71 3.92 3.36 -1.23
C PHE A 71 3.00 4.57 -1.13
N VAL A 72 1.75 4.35 -0.73
CA VAL A 72 0.69 5.37 -0.73
C VAL A 72 0.22 5.61 0.70
N GLY A 73 0.17 6.86 1.10
CA GLY A 73 -0.34 7.27 2.40
C GLY A 73 -1.00 8.64 2.35
N ASP A 74 -1.62 9.03 3.44
CA ASP A 74 -2.14 10.39 3.59
C ASP A 74 -1.01 11.41 3.83
N LEU A 75 -1.37 12.69 3.89
CA LEU A 75 -0.40 13.77 4.13
C LEU A 75 0.30 13.64 5.49
N GLY A 76 -0.38 13.10 6.51
CA GLY A 76 0.19 12.85 7.84
C GLY A 76 1.26 11.77 7.83
N SER A 77 1.16 10.81 6.92
CA SER A 77 2.09 9.69 6.76
C SER A 77 3.27 9.97 5.82
N ARG A 78 3.44 11.23 5.37
CA ARG A 78 4.50 11.63 4.40
C ARG A 78 5.90 11.20 4.80
N ALA A 79 6.24 11.30 6.09
CA ALA A 79 7.56 10.90 6.58
C ALA A 79 7.78 9.39 6.44
N LEU A 80 6.78 8.60 6.82
CA LEU A 80 6.78 7.14 6.67
C LEU A 80 6.93 6.74 5.19
N VAL A 81 6.12 7.31 4.29
CA VAL A 81 6.18 7.01 2.85
C VAL A 81 7.60 7.28 2.32
N ARG A 82 8.20 8.41 2.68
CA ARG A 82 9.56 8.76 2.26
C ARG A 82 10.60 7.78 2.79
N GLU A 83 10.48 7.38 4.06
CA GLU A 83 11.40 6.41 4.69
C GLU A 83 11.27 5.04 4.03
N CYS A 84 10.05 4.56 3.80
CA CYS A 84 9.79 3.27 3.13
C CYS A 84 10.37 3.24 1.72
N VAL A 85 10.11 4.27 0.90
CA VAL A 85 10.66 4.36 -0.47
C VAL A 85 12.19 4.42 -0.44
N GLY A 86 12.77 5.18 0.49
CA GLY A 86 14.23 5.27 0.66
C GLY A 86 14.85 3.91 1.01
N ALA A 87 14.30 3.22 2.01
CA ALA A 87 14.76 1.89 2.43
C ALA A 87 14.59 0.84 1.32
N PHE A 88 13.44 0.87 0.62
CA PHE A 88 13.19 -0.03 -0.50
C PHE A 88 14.20 0.19 -1.63
N ARG A 89 14.38 1.41 -2.10
CA ARG A 89 15.30 1.76 -3.20
C ARG A 89 16.77 1.48 -2.88
N ALA A 90 17.16 1.56 -1.63
CA ALA A 90 18.53 1.23 -1.20
C ALA A 90 18.85 -0.27 -1.32
N ASN A 91 17.86 -1.14 -1.26
CA ASN A 91 18.06 -2.58 -1.16
C ASN A 91 17.41 -3.39 -2.30
N ALA A 92 16.37 -2.86 -2.94
CA ALA A 92 15.66 -3.50 -4.03
C ALA A 92 16.00 -2.85 -5.37
N ARG A 93 16.42 -3.66 -6.35
CA ARG A 93 16.54 -3.22 -7.75
C ARG A 93 15.19 -3.38 -8.45
N PHE A 94 14.17 -2.69 -7.94
CA PHE A 94 12.82 -2.71 -8.50
C PHE A 94 12.25 -1.29 -8.52
N PRO A 95 11.58 -0.86 -9.61
CA PRO A 95 10.96 0.46 -9.68
C PRO A 95 9.95 0.67 -8.57
N SER A 96 9.98 1.84 -7.94
CA SER A 96 9.08 2.14 -6.84
C SER A 96 8.73 3.62 -6.82
N GLU A 97 7.48 3.91 -6.43
CA GLU A 97 6.97 5.27 -6.31
C GLU A 97 6.42 5.53 -4.91
N GLY A 98 6.45 6.78 -4.49
CA GLY A 98 5.90 7.21 -3.20
C GLY A 98 4.91 8.34 -3.39
N ALA A 99 3.73 8.22 -2.80
CA ALA A 99 2.67 9.21 -2.85
C ALA A 99 2.12 9.49 -1.45
N ALA A 100 2.28 10.73 -0.98
CA ALA A 100 1.57 11.22 0.21
C ALA A 100 0.57 12.26 -0.26
N LEU A 101 -0.71 11.88 -0.29
CA LEU A 101 -1.78 12.62 -0.92
C LEU A 101 -2.93 12.90 0.06
N PRO A 102 -3.80 13.89 -0.22
CA PRO A 102 -5.02 14.05 0.57
C PRO A 102 -5.87 12.78 0.56
N ALA A 103 -6.39 12.39 1.71
CA ALA A 103 -7.16 11.16 1.92
C ALA A 103 -8.42 11.03 1.03
N TRP A 104 -8.98 12.17 0.61
CA TRP A 104 -10.15 12.19 -0.27
C TRP A 104 -9.87 11.82 -1.74
N ILE A 105 -8.58 11.70 -2.13
CA ILE A 105 -8.23 11.23 -3.47
C ILE A 105 -8.52 9.72 -3.56
N PRO A 106 -9.30 9.28 -4.58
CA PRO A 106 -9.64 7.87 -4.75
C PRO A 106 -8.41 6.96 -4.73
N GLY A 107 -8.47 5.90 -3.92
CA GLY A 107 -7.40 4.92 -3.78
C GLY A 107 -6.40 5.21 -2.66
N VAL A 108 -6.39 6.42 -2.06
CA VAL A 108 -5.44 6.75 -0.99
C VAL A 108 -5.78 6.04 0.31
N ASP A 109 -7.06 5.91 0.64
CA ASP A 109 -7.55 5.33 1.89
C ASP A 109 -8.28 3.97 1.67
N TRP A 110 -8.06 3.30 0.56
CA TRP A 110 -8.83 2.11 0.17
C TRP A 110 -8.21 0.80 0.66
N SER A 111 -7.68 0.75 1.87
CA SER A 111 -7.23 -0.48 2.51
C SER A 111 -7.06 -0.30 4.02
N ASP A 112 -6.66 -1.35 4.71
CA ASP A 112 -6.52 -1.49 6.16
C ASP A 112 -5.69 -0.38 6.83
N HIS A 113 -4.73 0.25 6.13
CA HIS A 113 -3.89 1.32 6.69
C HIS A 113 -4.71 2.53 7.15
N ALA A 114 -5.83 2.83 6.49
CA ALA A 114 -6.71 3.95 6.85
C ALA A 114 -7.29 3.82 8.26
N SER A 115 -7.45 2.59 8.76
CA SER A 115 -7.99 2.29 10.08
C SER A 115 -7.11 2.76 11.24
N PHE A 116 -5.83 3.01 11.00
CA PHE A 116 -4.85 3.38 12.04
C PHE A 116 -4.68 4.90 12.18
N ARG A 117 -5.04 5.66 11.16
CA ARG A 117 -4.94 7.12 11.15
C ARG A 117 -5.69 7.82 12.31
N PRO A 118 -6.93 7.44 12.67
CA PRO A 118 -7.64 8.07 13.79
C PRO A 118 -6.90 8.01 15.12
N TYR A 119 -5.97 7.07 15.26
CA TYR A 119 -5.17 6.85 16.46
C TYR A 119 -3.75 7.43 16.37
N GLY A 120 -3.47 8.24 15.33
CA GLY A 120 -2.19 8.92 15.14
C GLY A 120 -1.04 8.01 14.72
N VAL A 121 -1.32 6.77 14.31
CA VAL A 121 -0.30 5.85 13.81
C VAL A 121 0.01 6.18 12.35
N PRO A 122 1.27 6.48 12.01
CA PRO A 122 1.67 6.64 10.60
C PRO A 122 1.38 5.36 9.82
N ALA A 123 0.67 5.47 8.70
CA ALA A 123 0.26 4.29 7.96
C ALA A 123 0.34 4.50 6.45
N ALA A 124 0.72 3.47 5.71
CA ALA A 124 0.80 3.48 4.27
C ALA A 124 0.35 2.15 3.67
N MET A 125 -0.21 2.21 2.49
CA MET A 125 -0.49 1.06 1.64
C MET A 125 0.71 0.81 0.74
N VAL A 126 1.12 -0.44 0.59
CA VAL A 126 2.11 -0.90 -0.40
C VAL A 126 1.35 -1.68 -1.47
N THR A 127 1.38 -1.19 -2.69
CA THR A 127 0.47 -1.71 -3.73
C THR A 127 1.11 -1.67 -5.12
N ASP A 128 0.68 -2.57 -5.99
CA ASP A 128 0.90 -2.47 -7.43
C ASP A 128 -0.13 -1.56 -8.12
N THR A 129 -1.04 -0.95 -7.34
CA THR A 129 -2.13 -0.09 -7.84
C THR A 129 -3.14 -0.81 -8.75
N ALA A 130 -3.48 -2.07 -8.47
CA ALA A 130 -4.30 -2.94 -9.32
C ALA A 130 -5.59 -2.28 -9.82
N VAL A 131 -6.30 -1.54 -8.98
CA VAL A 131 -7.54 -0.84 -9.35
C VAL A 131 -7.38 0.11 -10.56
N PHE A 132 -6.17 0.65 -10.76
CA PHE A 132 -5.83 1.54 -11.88
C PHE A 132 -5.02 0.85 -12.97
N ARG A 133 -4.62 -0.42 -12.78
CA ARG A 133 -3.69 -1.15 -13.64
C ARG A 133 -4.29 -2.45 -14.17
N ASP A 134 -4.90 -3.26 -13.30
CA ASP A 134 -5.41 -4.58 -13.66
C ASP A 134 -6.87 -4.52 -14.13
N PRO A 135 -7.18 -4.87 -15.39
CA PRO A 135 -8.56 -4.96 -15.86
C PRO A 135 -9.37 -6.11 -15.24
N ASN A 136 -8.72 -7.02 -14.52
CA ASN A 136 -9.36 -8.17 -13.86
C ASN A 136 -9.67 -7.90 -12.37
N TYR A 137 -9.20 -6.80 -11.80
CA TYR A 137 -9.41 -6.44 -10.40
C TYR A 137 -10.89 -6.56 -10.02
N HIS A 138 -11.18 -7.32 -8.95
CA HIS A 138 -12.53 -7.66 -8.47
C HIS A 138 -13.40 -8.41 -9.49
N ARG A 139 -12.81 -9.19 -10.38
CA ARG A 139 -13.52 -10.01 -11.37
C ARG A 139 -13.18 -11.50 -11.19
N ARG A 140 -14.02 -12.37 -11.75
CA ARG A 140 -13.80 -13.83 -11.77
C ARG A 140 -12.54 -14.23 -12.58
N THR A 141 -12.03 -13.33 -13.39
CA THR A 141 -10.82 -13.51 -14.19
C THR A 141 -9.55 -13.10 -13.46
N ASP A 142 -9.67 -12.57 -12.23
CA ASP A 142 -8.56 -12.34 -11.32
C ASP A 142 -8.21 -13.68 -10.64
N VAL A 143 -7.22 -14.35 -11.20
CA VAL A 143 -6.81 -15.69 -10.77
C VAL A 143 -5.30 -15.73 -10.51
N PRO A 144 -4.81 -16.63 -9.62
CA PRO A 144 -3.41 -16.68 -9.23
C PRO A 144 -2.41 -16.84 -10.41
N GLU A 145 -2.83 -17.49 -11.48
CA GLU A 145 -1.99 -17.73 -12.67
C GLU A 145 -1.62 -16.44 -13.43
N ARG A 146 -2.31 -15.34 -13.14
CA ARG A 146 -2.04 -14.02 -13.74
C ARG A 146 -1.00 -13.20 -12.99
N LEU A 147 -0.63 -13.62 -11.78
CA LEU A 147 0.34 -12.90 -10.98
C LEU A 147 1.76 -13.06 -11.56
N ASP A 148 2.49 -11.96 -11.62
CA ASP A 148 3.93 -11.95 -11.93
C ASP A 148 4.71 -12.33 -10.67
N TYR A 149 4.84 -13.63 -10.42
CA TYR A 149 5.52 -14.17 -9.24
C TYR A 149 7.00 -13.80 -9.16
N GLU A 150 7.68 -13.57 -10.29
CA GLU A 150 9.08 -13.14 -10.28
C GLU A 150 9.20 -11.72 -9.73
N ARG A 151 8.39 -10.79 -10.26
CA ARG A 151 8.34 -9.41 -9.79
C ARG A 151 7.82 -9.31 -8.37
N PHE A 152 6.79 -10.06 -8.04
CA PHE A 152 6.26 -10.16 -6.67
C PHE A 152 7.35 -10.59 -5.67
N ALA A 153 8.10 -11.64 -5.95
CA ALA A 153 9.19 -12.09 -5.08
C ALA A 153 10.29 -11.03 -4.90
N ARG A 154 10.57 -10.22 -5.93
CA ARG A 154 11.51 -9.08 -5.83
C ARG A 154 10.98 -7.98 -4.92
N VAL A 155 9.69 -7.68 -5.01
CA VAL A 155 9.04 -6.69 -4.13
C VAL A 155 9.05 -7.18 -2.68
N VAL A 156 8.70 -8.44 -2.41
CA VAL A 156 8.73 -9.02 -1.06
C VAL A 156 10.12 -8.90 -0.42
N ARG A 157 11.18 -9.26 -1.15
CA ARG A 157 12.56 -9.10 -0.66
C ARG A 157 12.92 -7.63 -0.36
N GLY A 158 12.42 -6.68 -1.15
CA GLY A 158 12.60 -5.26 -0.87
C GLY A 158 11.86 -4.81 0.39
N LEU A 159 10.67 -5.35 0.62
CA LEU A 159 9.85 -5.04 1.80
C LEU A 159 10.45 -5.59 3.11
N GLU A 160 11.16 -6.71 3.09
CA GLU A 160 11.91 -7.20 4.26
C GLU A 160 12.84 -6.10 4.80
N HIS A 161 13.61 -5.44 3.94
CA HIS A 161 14.50 -4.34 4.33
C HIS A 161 13.75 -3.09 4.82
N VAL A 162 12.56 -2.82 4.29
CA VAL A 162 11.70 -1.73 4.78
C VAL A 162 11.26 -2.02 6.22
N VAL A 163 10.79 -3.24 6.49
CA VAL A 163 10.35 -3.66 7.82
C VAL A 163 11.51 -3.62 8.81
N ASP A 164 12.67 -4.16 8.44
CA ASP A 164 13.87 -4.13 9.28
C ASP A 164 14.30 -2.70 9.62
N ARG A 165 14.24 -1.80 8.65
CA ARG A 165 14.55 -0.38 8.84
C ARG A 165 13.59 0.26 9.85
N LEU A 166 12.29 0.10 9.67
CA LEU A 166 11.28 0.68 10.56
C LEU A 166 11.38 0.12 11.98
N ALA A 167 11.58 -1.20 12.12
CA ALA A 167 11.75 -1.86 13.42
C ALA A 167 13.03 -1.42 14.15
N SER A 168 14.07 -1.04 13.41
CA SER A 168 15.34 -0.59 14.00
C SER A 168 15.34 0.90 14.38
N SER A 169 14.51 1.71 13.74
CA SER A 169 14.43 3.17 13.98
C SER A 169 13.67 3.50 15.28
N SER A 170 13.03 2.52 15.90
CA SER A 170 12.22 2.65 17.12
C SER A 170 12.99 2.33 18.42
N ARG A 171 14.33 2.21 18.33
CA ARG A 171 15.21 2.00 19.48
C ARG A 171 16.01 3.31 19.83
#